data_a322667f929d8148c9243ddf35750a2f
#
_entry.id   a322667f929d8148c9243ddf35750a2f
#
_cell.length_a   1.000
_cell.length_b   1.000
_cell.length_c   1.000
_cell.angle_alpha   90.00
_cell.angle_beta   90.00
_cell.angle_gamma   90.00
#
_symmetry.space_group_name_H-M   'P 1'
#
loop_
_entity.id
_entity.type
_entity.pdbx_description
1 polymer ?
#
loop_
_entity_poly.entity_id
_entity_poly.type
_entity_poly.pdbx_seq_one_letter_code
_entity_poly.pdbx_strand_id
1 'polypeptide(L)'
;IVLIDSSLNGYGLVSGYTTPLSYNPNQGFIMAYRQWIPDDPEKSGYIGSAFSEDGEKFVTYSRLNVEDPGEVMGRYPSAVAGPAYPYIIWNEYTSPSTGGGQYGGRPIYTWDEFYYGGGSFFSPPLDLNNGCNPLPCDPPDNWVGSLSLSYKEQNPVINAIYSQWSGSIAE
;
A
#
# COMPACT_ATOMS: atom_id res chain seq x y z
N ILE A 1 -6.67 -24.38 3.04
CA ILE A 1 -5.73 -23.31 3.49
C ILE A 1 -4.71 -23.15 2.39
N VAL A 2 -4.56 -21.94 1.89
CA VAL A 2 -3.56 -21.57 0.87
C VAL A 2 -2.51 -20.71 1.56
N LEU A 3 -1.24 -21.09 1.44
CA LEU A 3 -0.13 -20.26 1.86
C LEU A 3 0.18 -19.28 0.71
N ILE A 4 0.04 -18.00 0.95
CA ILE A 4 0.27 -16.95 -0.06
C ILE A 4 1.72 -16.50 -0.02
N ASP A 5 2.18 -16.07 1.15
CA ASP A 5 3.56 -15.60 1.38
C ASP A 5 3.92 -15.77 2.85
N SER A 6 5.15 -15.52 3.19
CA SER A 6 5.65 -15.48 4.55
C SER A 6 6.37 -14.17 4.83
N SER A 7 6.16 -13.61 6.00
CA SER A 7 6.80 -12.37 6.44
C SER A 7 7.25 -12.51 7.89
N LEU A 8 8.42 -12.00 8.21
CA LEU A 8 8.90 -11.90 9.60
C LEU A 8 8.13 -10.83 10.40
N ASN A 9 7.30 -10.04 9.73
CA ASN A 9 6.52 -8.98 10.37
C ASN A 9 5.18 -9.52 10.88
N GLY A 10 5.02 -9.62 12.19
CA GLY A 10 3.76 -10.03 12.83
C GLY A 10 2.57 -9.09 12.58
N TYR A 11 2.82 -7.89 12.08
CA TYR A 11 1.81 -6.90 11.68
C TYR A 11 1.68 -6.79 10.15
N GLY A 12 1.97 -7.86 9.43
CA GLY A 12 1.88 -7.89 7.97
C GLY A 12 0.49 -7.53 7.43
N LEU A 13 -0.55 -7.88 8.19
CA LEU A 13 -1.95 -7.59 7.90
C LEU A 13 -2.60 -6.93 9.11
N VAL A 14 -3.18 -5.75 8.92
CA VAL A 14 -3.91 -5.02 9.96
C VAL A 14 -5.35 -4.80 9.50
N SER A 15 -6.10 -5.88 9.45
CA SER A 15 -7.46 -5.92 8.87
C SER A 15 -8.48 -5.01 9.57
N GLY A 16 -8.21 -4.58 10.80
CA GLY A 16 -9.07 -3.64 11.52
C GLY A 16 -8.99 -2.20 11.01
N TYR A 17 -7.97 -1.86 10.23
CA TYR A 17 -7.70 -0.50 9.75
C TYR A 17 -7.50 -0.41 8.24
N THR A 18 -7.31 -1.54 7.58
CA THR A 18 -7.00 -1.61 6.16
C THR A 18 -7.91 -2.60 5.44
N THR A 19 -7.91 -2.54 4.13
CA THR A 19 -8.58 -3.52 3.25
C THR A 19 -7.51 -4.31 2.51
N PRO A 20 -6.85 -5.27 3.17
CA PRO A 20 -5.69 -5.94 2.59
C PRO A 20 -6.03 -6.91 1.46
N LEU A 21 -7.27 -7.36 1.38
CA LEU A 21 -7.75 -8.29 0.35
C LEU A 21 -8.95 -7.72 -0.36
N SER A 22 -8.94 -7.78 -1.68
CA SER A 22 -10.05 -7.36 -2.53
C SER A 22 -10.30 -8.39 -3.63
N TYR A 23 -11.53 -8.47 -4.08
CA TYR A 23 -11.97 -9.41 -5.09
C TYR A 23 -12.77 -8.71 -6.21
N ASN A 24 -12.46 -9.08 -7.44
CA ASN A 24 -13.23 -8.72 -8.63
C ASN A 24 -13.71 -10.00 -9.32
N PRO A 25 -15.00 -10.17 -9.56
CA PRO A 25 -15.54 -11.42 -10.12
C PRO A 25 -15.03 -11.75 -11.54
N ASN A 26 -14.51 -10.76 -12.27
CA ASN A 26 -13.98 -10.94 -13.61
C ASN A 26 -12.46 -11.08 -13.66
N GLN A 27 -11.77 -10.73 -12.56
CA GLN A 27 -10.31 -10.62 -12.54
C GLN A 27 -9.66 -11.51 -11.47
N GLY A 28 -10.34 -11.75 -10.35
CA GLY A 28 -9.80 -12.51 -9.24
C GLY A 28 -9.49 -11.69 -8.00
N PHE A 29 -8.53 -12.16 -7.25
CA PHE A 29 -8.16 -11.64 -5.94
C PHE A 29 -6.86 -10.83 -6.03
N ILE A 30 -6.83 -9.69 -5.38
CA ILE A 30 -5.61 -8.93 -5.13
C ILE A 30 -5.43 -8.74 -3.63
N MET A 31 -4.22 -8.91 -3.16
CA MET A 31 -3.86 -8.75 -1.76
C MET A 31 -2.66 -7.83 -1.62
N ALA A 32 -2.64 -7.03 -0.57
CA ALA A 32 -1.49 -6.21 -0.19
C ALA A 32 -1.14 -6.46 1.27
N TYR A 33 0.13 -6.52 1.57
CA TYR A 33 0.62 -6.81 2.91
C TYR A 33 1.99 -6.18 3.16
N ARG A 34 2.32 -5.99 4.42
CA ARG A 34 3.63 -5.54 4.82
C ARG A 34 4.59 -6.72 4.86
N GLN A 35 5.70 -6.58 4.16
CA GLN A 35 6.75 -7.60 4.12
C GLN A 35 7.91 -7.27 5.05
N TRP A 36 8.49 -8.31 5.60
CA TRP A 36 9.81 -8.31 6.18
C TRP A 36 10.58 -9.48 5.59
N ILE A 37 11.53 -9.16 4.72
CA ILE A 37 12.25 -10.16 3.91
C ILE A 37 13.45 -10.65 4.71
N PRO A 38 13.70 -11.97 4.81
CA PRO A 38 14.79 -12.54 5.60
C PRO A 38 16.18 -12.07 5.18
N ASP A 39 16.40 -11.81 3.90
CA ASP A 39 17.69 -11.36 3.36
C ASP A 39 18.01 -9.90 3.72
N ASP A 40 17.06 -9.18 4.26
CA ASP A 40 17.21 -7.81 4.74
C ASP A 40 16.53 -7.66 6.11
N PRO A 41 17.09 -8.27 7.17
CA PRO A 41 16.44 -8.35 8.47
C PRO A 41 16.28 -7.00 9.17
N GLU A 42 16.98 -5.97 8.73
CA GLU A 42 16.89 -4.64 9.31
C GLU A 42 15.71 -3.83 8.79
N LYS A 43 15.05 -4.31 7.72
CA LYS A 43 14.00 -3.58 7.03
C LYS A 43 12.67 -4.32 7.04
N SER A 44 11.77 -3.85 7.86
CA SER A 44 10.45 -4.47 8.06
C SER A 44 9.30 -3.77 7.33
N GLY A 45 9.60 -2.85 6.44
CA GLY A 45 8.60 -1.95 5.84
C GLY A 45 8.46 -2.07 4.32
N TYR A 46 8.82 -3.19 3.74
CA TYR A 46 8.49 -3.44 2.34
C TYR A 46 7.00 -3.69 2.17
N ILE A 47 6.48 -3.32 1.02
CA ILE A 47 5.11 -3.62 0.61
C ILE A 47 5.15 -4.76 -0.38
N GLY A 48 4.42 -5.80 -0.08
CA GLY A 48 4.17 -6.93 -0.95
C GLY A 48 2.75 -6.94 -1.49
N SER A 49 2.57 -7.63 -2.58
CA SER A 49 1.28 -7.92 -3.17
C SER A 49 1.18 -9.38 -3.59
N ALA A 50 -0.04 -9.89 -3.70
CA ALA A 50 -0.29 -11.19 -4.26
C ALA A 50 -1.55 -11.15 -5.12
N PHE A 51 -1.52 -11.85 -6.24
CA PHE A 51 -2.63 -11.97 -7.16
C PHE A 51 -3.01 -13.45 -7.37
N SER A 52 -4.30 -13.71 -7.50
CA SER A 52 -4.84 -15.01 -7.86
C SER A 52 -6.12 -14.87 -8.67
N GLU A 53 -6.25 -15.60 -9.75
CA GLU A 53 -7.49 -15.69 -10.52
C GLU A 53 -8.56 -16.55 -9.82
N ASP A 54 -8.13 -17.61 -9.17
CA ASP A 54 -9.00 -18.68 -8.65
C ASP A 54 -9.09 -18.75 -7.12
N GLY A 55 -8.22 -18.00 -6.41
CA GLY A 55 -8.08 -18.06 -4.96
C GLY A 55 -7.33 -19.29 -4.44
N GLU A 56 -6.82 -20.14 -5.32
CA GLU A 56 -6.08 -21.34 -4.98
C GLU A 56 -4.58 -21.20 -5.19
N LYS A 57 -4.18 -20.46 -6.23
CA LYS A 57 -2.78 -20.22 -6.58
C LYS A 57 -2.51 -18.73 -6.62
N PHE A 58 -1.52 -18.30 -5.87
CA PHE A 58 -1.11 -16.90 -5.79
C PHE A 58 0.27 -16.68 -6.38
N VAL A 59 0.40 -15.61 -7.16
CA VAL A 59 1.67 -15.05 -7.58
C VAL A 59 1.96 -13.87 -6.68
N THR A 60 3.17 -13.82 -6.13
CA THR A 60 3.59 -12.79 -5.18
C THR A 60 4.55 -11.81 -5.81
N TYR A 61 4.42 -10.55 -5.42
CA TYR A 61 5.27 -9.44 -5.83
C TYR A 61 5.83 -8.74 -4.60
N SER A 62 7.10 -8.42 -4.63
CA SER A 62 7.82 -7.90 -3.47
C SER A 62 8.34 -6.50 -3.72
N ARG A 63 8.51 -5.73 -2.64
CA ARG A 63 9.20 -4.44 -2.64
C ARG A 63 8.56 -3.38 -3.55
N LEU A 64 7.22 -3.29 -3.55
CA LEU A 64 6.49 -2.34 -4.39
C LEU A 64 6.82 -0.88 -4.09
N ASN A 65 7.28 -0.59 -2.89
CA ASN A 65 7.56 0.76 -2.39
C ASN A 65 9.03 1.18 -2.48
N VAL A 66 9.90 0.34 -3.03
CA VAL A 66 11.35 0.58 -2.94
C VAL A 66 11.99 0.50 -4.30
N GLU A 67 12.45 1.62 -4.81
CA GLU A 67 13.38 1.67 -5.94
C GLU A 67 14.81 1.40 -5.47
N ASP A 68 15.17 1.92 -4.29
CA ASP A 68 16.47 1.73 -3.66
C ASP A 68 16.33 1.05 -2.30
N PRO A 69 17.02 -0.05 -2.04
CA PRO A 69 16.88 -0.76 -0.77
C PRO A 69 17.40 0.12 0.38
N GLY A 70 16.51 0.68 1.15
CA GLY A 70 16.87 1.25 2.41
C GLY A 70 16.20 2.50 2.90
N GLU A 71 15.47 3.22 2.10
CA GLU A 71 15.09 4.57 2.51
C GLU A 71 13.63 4.75 2.87
N VAL A 72 12.71 4.04 2.24
CA VAL A 72 11.28 4.32 2.47
C VAL A 72 10.54 3.08 2.95
N MET A 73 10.05 3.15 4.16
CA MET A 73 9.29 2.08 4.80
C MET A 73 7.79 2.34 4.68
N GLY A 74 7.05 1.32 4.23
CA GLY A 74 5.60 1.35 4.10
C GLY A 74 4.88 0.69 5.27
N ARG A 75 3.65 1.17 5.52
CA ARG A 75 2.73 0.64 6.55
C ARG A 75 1.31 0.58 6.04
N TYR A 76 0.54 -0.28 6.65
CA TYR A 76 -0.92 -0.37 6.51
C TYR A 76 -1.39 -0.40 5.05
N PRO A 77 -0.91 -1.37 4.25
CA PRO A 77 -1.32 -1.45 2.87
C PRO A 77 -2.79 -1.89 2.75
N SER A 78 -3.45 -1.34 1.74
CA SER A 78 -4.78 -1.73 1.29
C SER A 78 -4.74 -2.02 -0.21
N ALA A 79 -5.61 -2.91 -0.66
CA ALA A 79 -5.77 -3.25 -2.06
C ALA A 79 -7.20 -3.03 -2.52
N VAL A 80 -7.38 -2.72 -3.80
CA VAL A 80 -8.66 -2.73 -4.47
C VAL A 80 -8.55 -3.38 -5.84
N ALA A 81 -9.41 -4.35 -6.07
CA ALA A 81 -9.53 -5.03 -7.35
C ALA A 81 -10.40 -4.21 -8.31
N GLY A 82 -9.79 -3.25 -8.98
CA GLY A 82 -10.44 -2.42 -9.99
C GLY A 82 -10.88 -3.23 -11.22
N PRO A 83 -11.70 -2.67 -12.13
CA PRO A 83 -12.21 -3.41 -13.29
C PRO A 83 -11.12 -3.75 -14.32
N ALA A 84 -10.09 -2.93 -14.47
CA ALA A 84 -8.99 -3.16 -15.39
C ALA A 84 -7.67 -3.39 -14.68
N TYR A 85 -7.41 -2.65 -13.61
CA TYR A 85 -6.14 -2.69 -12.89
C TYR A 85 -6.35 -2.93 -11.40
N PRO A 86 -5.49 -3.70 -10.73
CA PRO A 86 -5.41 -3.73 -9.29
C PRO A 86 -4.65 -2.50 -8.78
N TYR A 87 -5.16 -1.89 -7.72
CA TYR A 87 -4.52 -0.74 -7.06
C TYR A 87 -4.12 -1.11 -5.63
N ILE A 88 -2.98 -0.61 -5.23
CA ILE A 88 -2.43 -0.79 -3.89
C ILE A 88 -2.06 0.57 -3.34
N ILE A 89 -2.48 0.86 -2.12
CA ILE A 89 -2.15 2.06 -1.38
C ILE A 89 -1.49 1.66 -0.05
N TRP A 90 -0.56 2.46 0.40
CA TRP A 90 0.06 2.32 1.71
C TRP A 90 0.47 3.68 2.25
N ASN A 91 0.96 3.68 3.46
CA ASN A 91 1.48 4.86 4.11
C ASN A 91 2.99 4.78 4.19
N GLU A 92 3.71 5.74 3.63
CA GLU A 92 5.16 5.83 3.76
C GLU A 92 5.56 6.77 4.88
N TYR A 93 6.68 6.46 5.52
CA TYR A 93 7.24 7.35 6.53
C TYR A 93 7.79 8.63 5.89
N THR A 94 7.49 9.77 6.48
CA THR A 94 7.97 11.08 6.00
C THR A 94 9.24 11.54 6.69
N SER A 95 9.54 10.98 7.86
CA SER A 95 10.70 11.37 8.65
C SER A 95 11.70 10.24 8.79
N PRO A 96 13.00 10.47 8.59
CA PRO A 96 14.01 9.52 8.96
C PRO A 96 13.97 9.27 10.47
N SER A 97 14.31 8.06 10.88
CA SER A 97 14.34 7.69 12.28
C SER A 97 15.33 8.57 13.06
N THR A 98 14.81 9.37 13.96
CA THR A 98 15.62 10.12 14.93
C THR A 98 15.44 9.53 16.32
N GLY A 99 15.93 8.33 16.55
CA GLY A 99 16.02 7.71 17.87
C GLY A 99 14.71 7.35 18.59
N GLY A 100 13.56 7.68 18.02
CA GLY A 100 12.23 7.42 18.63
C GLY A 100 11.26 6.63 17.75
N GLY A 101 11.74 6.15 16.62
CA GLY A 101 10.92 5.54 15.59
C GLY A 101 10.62 6.50 14.44
N GLN A 102 10.17 5.94 13.34
CA GLN A 102 9.74 6.73 12.19
C GLN A 102 8.26 7.08 12.38
N TYR A 103 7.95 8.35 12.24
CA TYR A 103 6.60 8.88 12.35
C TYR A 103 6.21 9.60 11.07
N GLY A 104 4.96 9.91 10.98
CA GLY A 104 4.40 10.55 9.83
C GLY A 104 3.96 9.57 8.75
N GLY A 105 3.29 10.09 7.76
CA GLY A 105 2.80 9.26 6.69
C GLY A 105 2.38 10.03 5.48
N ARG A 106 2.76 9.51 4.31
CA ARG A 106 2.24 9.92 3.01
C ARG A 106 1.46 8.78 2.40
N PRO A 107 0.25 9.03 1.92
CA PRO A 107 -0.52 8.04 1.19
C PRO A 107 0.07 7.88 -0.22
N ILE A 108 0.75 6.77 -0.42
CA ILE A 108 1.41 6.41 -1.67
C ILE A 108 0.62 5.28 -2.32
N TYR A 109 0.50 5.29 -3.63
CA TYR A 109 -0.20 4.24 -4.36
C TYR A 109 0.51 3.85 -5.65
N THR A 110 0.23 2.63 -6.09
CA THR A 110 0.65 2.08 -7.37
C THR A 110 -0.43 1.16 -7.94
N TRP A 111 -0.25 0.74 -9.17
CA TRP A 111 -1.09 -0.27 -9.83
C TRP A 111 -0.24 -1.14 -10.74
N ASP A 112 -0.71 -2.34 -11.05
CA ASP A 112 -0.08 -3.19 -12.07
C ASP A 112 -0.43 -2.63 -13.45
N GLU A 113 0.57 -2.21 -14.22
CA GLU A 113 0.39 -1.56 -15.53
C GLU A 113 -0.02 -2.54 -16.65
N PHE A 114 0.23 -3.82 -16.43
CA PHE A 114 -0.15 -4.88 -17.37
C PHE A 114 -1.39 -5.67 -16.88
N TYR A 115 -2.34 -4.95 -16.33
CA TYR A 115 -3.58 -5.50 -15.80
C TYR A 115 -3.32 -6.39 -14.58
N TYR A 116 -4.05 -7.50 -14.47
CA TYR A 116 -3.92 -8.44 -13.37
C TYR A 116 -2.86 -9.50 -13.67
N GLY A 117 -1.96 -9.71 -12.72
CA GLY A 117 -0.93 -10.73 -12.81
C GLY A 117 0.27 -10.38 -13.70
N GLY A 118 0.35 -9.18 -14.22
CA GLY A 118 1.49 -8.72 -15.01
C GLY A 118 2.76 -8.52 -14.18
N GLY A 119 2.60 -8.09 -12.95
CA GLY A 119 3.68 -7.91 -11.98
C GLY A 119 4.58 -6.72 -12.27
N SER A 120 4.14 -5.83 -13.14
CA SER A 120 4.84 -4.58 -13.47
C SER A 120 4.11 -3.42 -12.83
N PHE A 121 4.44 -3.11 -11.62
CA PHE A 121 3.84 -2.02 -10.88
C PHE A 121 4.42 -0.68 -11.31
N PHE A 122 3.55 0.32 -11.46
CA PHE A 122 3.94 1.68 -11.80
C PHE A 122 4.97 2.22 -10.80
N SER A 123 6.10 2.69 -11.32
CA SER A 123 7.24 3.17 -10.54
C SER A 123 7.77 4.49 -11.12
N PRO A 124 8.14 5.46 -10.27
CA PRO A 124 7.96 5.46 -8.82
C PRO A 124 6.48 5.52 -8.42
N PRO A 125 6.09 4.92 -7.28
CA PRO A 125 4.73 5.03 -6.75
C PRO A 125 4.32 6.49 -6.55
N LEU A 126 3.04 6.78 -6.72
CA LEU A 126 2.53 8.15 -6.70
C LEU A 126 2.04 8.57 -5.31
N ASP A 127 2.41 9.77 -4.91
CA ASP A 127 1.89 10.42 -3.70
C ASP A 127 0.49 10.98 -3.98
N LEU A 128 -0.52 10.52 -3.25
CA LEU A 128 -1.88 11.06 -3.33
C LEU A 128 -1.97 12.52 -2.87
N ASN A 129 -1.02 12.94 -2.07
CA ASN A 129 -0.95 14.29 -1.51
C ASN A 129 -0.09 15.23 -2.35
N ASN A 130 0.15 14.91 -3.61
CA ASN A 130 0.98 15.66 -4.56
C ASN A 130 0.45 17.09 -4.87
N GLY A 131 -0.47 17.60 -4.09
CA GLY A 131 -1.13 18.89 -4.27
C GLY A 131 -0.56 20.06 -3.49
N CYS A 132 0.58 19.91 -2.85
CA CYS A 132 1.26 21.03 -2.21
C CYS A 132 1.97 21.92 -3.23
N ASN A 133 1.29 22.94 -3.69
CA ASN A 133 1.88 23.97 -4.54
C ASN A 133 1.51 25.36 -4.00
N PRO A 134 2.47 26.27 -3.68
CA PRO A 134 3.91 26.14 -3.92
C PRO A 134 4.66 25.37 -2.83
N LEU A 135 5.75 24.72 -3.24
CA LEU A 135 6.74 24.17 -2.33
C LEU A 135 7.54 25.30 -1.63
N PRO A 136 8.00 25.13 -0.38
CA PRO A 136 7.87 23.92 0.43
C PRO A 136 6.58 23.93 1.23
N CYS A 137 5.77 22.93 1.09
CA CYS A 137 4.81 22.63 2.13
C CYS A 137 5.27 21.41 2.89
N ASP A 138 5.10 21.46 4.16
CA ASP A 138 5.16 20.29 5.00
C ASP A 138 3.76 19.68 4.97
N PRO A 139 3.49 18.70 4.08
CA PRO A 139 2.16 18.16 4.00
C PRO A 139 1.84 17.52 5.35
N PRO A 140 0.63 17.71 5.86
CA PRO A 140 0.23 17.08 7.09
C PRO A 140 0.41 15.56 6.95
N ASP A 141 0.90 14.92 8.00
CA ASP A 141 0.99 13.48 8.06
C ASP A 141 -0.40 12.87 7.88
N ASN A 142 -0.57 12.09 6.84
CA ASN A 142 -1.81 11.41 6.55
C ASN A 142 -1.64 9.90 6.73
N TRP A 143 -2.51 9.32 7.52
CA TRP A 143 -2.55 7.88 7.72
C TRP A 143 -3.55 7.26 6.78
N VAL A 144 -3.06 6.36 5.95
CA VAL A 144 -3.91 5.58 5.05
C VAL A 144 -4.80 4.65 5.87
N GLY A 145 -6.09 4.70 5.59
CA GLY A 145 -7.05 3.73 6.07
C GLY A 145 -7.31 2.65 5.02
N SER A 146 -8.39 2.79 4.27
CA SER A 146 -8.82 1.77 3.33
C SER A 146 -9.08 2.33 1.94
N LEU A 147 -9.07 1.41 0.97
CA LEU A 147 -9.52 1.66 -0.40
C LEU A 147 -10.91 1.08 -0.63
N SER A 148 -11.69 1.74 -1.45
CA SER A 148 -12.93 1.19 -1.98
C SER A 148 -13.13 1.56 -3.44
N LEU A 149 -13.87 0.73 -4.13
CA LEU A 149 -14.28 0.97 -5.51
C LEU A 149 -15.73 1.41 -5.54
N SER A 150 -16.01 2.47 -6.27
CA SER A 150 -17.35 2.92 -6.61
C SER A 150 -17.45 3.20 -8.10
N TYR A 151 -18.65 3.53 -8.59
CA TYR A 151 -18.85 3.87 -9.99
C TYR A 151 -19.60 5.19 -10.10
N LYS A 152 -19.12 6.06 -10.97
CA LYS A 152 -19.81 7.27 -11.39
C LYS A 152 -20.08 7.16 -12.88
N GLU A 153 -21.36 7.09 -13.26
CA GLU A 153 -21.79 6.99 -14.68
C GLU A 153 -21.05 5.85 -15.43
N GLN A 154 -20.93 4.68 -14.80
CA GLN A 154 -20.19 3.50 -15.26
C GLN A 154 -18.67 3.62 -15.25
N ASN A 155 -18.11 4.77 -14.93
CA ASN A 155 -16.66 4.92 -14.75
C ASN A 155 -16.25 4.47 -13.35
N PRO A 156 -15.22 3.63 -13.23
CA PRO A 156 -14.70 3.22 -11.93
C PRO A 156 -14.03 4.40 -11.22
N VAL A 157 -14.32 4.55 -9.95
CA VAL A 157 -13.70 5.55 -9.07
C VAL A 157 -13.11 4.84 -7.87
N ILE A 158 -11.82 4.97 -7.71
CA ILE A 158 -11.10 4.49 -6.53
C ILE A 158 -11.18 5.57 -5.45
N ASN A 159 -11.71 5.20 -4.30
CA ASN A 159 -11.78 6.10 -3.14
C ASN A 159 -10.75 5.65 -2.12
N ALA A 160 -9.94 6.59 -1.65
CA ALA A 160 -9.00 6.39 -0.56
C ALA A 160 -9.49 7.15 0.67
N ILE A 161 -9.49 6.50 1.82
CA ILE A 161 -9.77 7.12 3.10
C ILE A 161 -8.46 7.23 3.86
N TYR A 162 -8.17 8.41 4.34
CA TYR A 162 -7.02 8.68 5.19
C TYR A 162 -7.39 9.70 6.27
N SER A 163 -6.64 9.71 7.36
CA SER A 163 -6.78 10.67 8.44
C SER A 163 -5.49 11.46 8.60
N GLN A 164 -5.64 12.73 8.93
CA GLN A 164 -4.50 13.55 9.30
C GLN A 164 -4.03 13.16 10.70
N TRP A 165 -2.73 12.91 10.83
CA TRP A 165 -2.10 12.76 12.11
C TRP A 165 -1.51 14.12 12.53
N SER A 166 -2.04 14.71 13.58
CA SER A 166 -1.37 15.82 14.24
C SER A 166 -0.72 15.29 15.52
N GLY A 167 0.61 15.36 15.61
CA GLY A 167 1.36 14.97 16.80
C GLY A 167 1.10 15.86 18.04
N SER A 168 0.18 16.78 17.92
CA SER A 168 -0.26 17.67 18.99
C SER A 168 -1.74 17.46 19.28
N ILE A 169 -2.12 16.28 19.76
CA ILE A 169 -3.26 16.22 20.67
C ILE A 169 -2.67 16.32 22.07
N ALA A 170 -2.24 17.49 22.39
CA ALA A 170 -2.30 17.95 23.74
C ALA A 170 -3.64 18.69 23.87
N GLU A 171 -4.64 18.01 24.40
CA GLU A 171 -5.64 18.54 25.36
C GLU A 171 -6.83 17.65 25.40
#